data_120b6d69386294d6a8c2252fbaf0090e
#
_entry.id   120b6d69386294d6a8c2252fbaf0090e
#
_cell.length_a   1.000
_cell.length_b   1.000
_cell.length_c   1.000
_cell.angle_alpha   90.00
_cell.angle_beta   90.00
_cell.angle_gamma   90.00
#
_symmetry.space_group_name_H-M   'P 1'
#
loop_
_entity.id
_entity.type
_entity.pdbx_description
1 polymer ?
#
loop_
_entity_poly.entity_id
_entity_poly.type
_entity_poly.pdbx_seq_one_letter_code
_entity_poly.pdbx_strand_id
1 'polypeptide(L)'
;MGGSVKKIIKPVVKAFNIFSGGFNPFVALGVMAIGWLFMRSMKPDVPDFGTNDFEETERGILVNKQSNNACVPVIYGERLVGGTRVFIETSGTDNTYLYVALVLGEGEVNSIEQIRVDDKVVTFDGALTHGTVREVASSDSNFYKDSTSHIQIQAFMGTDDQVASSVLTPLSSWGSNHRLRGICYLALRFKWNQDVFGGIPVVQAKVKGKKIVTLAS
;
A
#
# COMPACT_ATOMS: atom_id res chain seq x y z
N MET A 1 -7.31 31.59 -9.25
CA MET A 1 -6.88 31.49 -7.85
C MET A 1 -5.47 32.08 -7.62
N GLY A 2 -5.16 33.25 -8.15
CA GLY A 2 -3.82 33.88 -8.07
C GLY A 2 -3.72 35.13 -7.18
N GLY A 3 -4.78 35.50 -6.45
CA GLY A 3 -4.83 36.77 -5.71
C GLY A 3 -4.33 36.74 -4.26
N SER A 4 -4.29 35.57 -3.61
CA SER A 4 -3.99 35.47 -2.19
C SER A 4 -2.49 35.45 -1.85
N VAL A 5 -1.67 34.89 -2.73
CA VAL A 5 -0.20 34.75 -2.49
C VAL A 5 0.52 36.11 -2.59
N LYS A 6 0.10 36.99 -3.50
CA LYS A 6 0.70 38.31 -3.68
C LYS A 6 0.49 39.27 -2.49
N LYS A 7 -0.57 39.07 -1.69
CA LYS A 7 -0.87 39.88 -0.51
C LYS A 7 0.02 39.56 0.69
N ILE A 8 0.54 38.33 0.77
CA ILE A 8 1.36 37.86 1.89
C ILE A 8 2.85 38.18 1.67
N ILE A 9 3.32 38.18 0.42
CA ILE A 9 4.75 38.41 0.10
C ILE A 9 5.17 39.85 0.31
N LYS A 10 4.29 40.84 0.06
CA LYS A 10 4.63 42.27 0.23
C LYS A 10 5.07 42.67 1.65
N PRO A 11 4.43 42.27 2.75
CA PRO A 11 4.87 42.61 4.09
C PRO A 11 6.17 41.88 4.48
N VAL A 12 6.42 40.66 3.99
CA VAL A 12 7.63 39.89 4.29
C VAL A 12 8.86 40.52 3.64
N VAL A 13 8.75 40.98 2.39
CA VAL A 13 9.83 41.67 1.66
C VAL A 13 10.14 43.06 2.30
N LYS A 14 9.10 43.76 2.80
CA LYS A 14 9.32 45.02 3.56
C LYS A 14 10.04 44.79 4.90
N ALA A 15 9.76 43.71 5.60
CA ALA A 15 10.43 43.34 6.83
C ALA A 15 11.90 42.98 6.59
N PHE A 16 12.25 42.38 5.48
CA PHE A 16 13.63 42.02 5.12
C PHE A 16 14.50 43.24 4.76
N ASN A 17 13.91 44.29 4.18
CA ASN A 17 14.64 45.52 3.85
C ASN A 17 14.96 46.41 5.06
N ILE A 18 14.32 46.19 6.22
CA ILE A 18 14.63 46.90 7.47
C ILE A 18 15.90 46.33 8.12
N PHE A 19 16.38 45.16 7.67
CA PHE A 19 17.54 44.46 8.26
C PHE A 19 18.91 44.96 7.76
N SER A 20 18.95 45.82 6.75
CA SER A 20 20.21 46.32 6.17
C SER A 20 20.86 47.51 6.95
N GLY A 21 20.28 47.95 8.07
CA GLY A 21 20.68 49.14 8.83
C GLY A 21 21.14 48.89 10.26
N GLY A 22 21.91 47.81 10.52
CA GLY A 22 22.52 47.58 11.86
C GLY A 22 21.76 46.48 12.66
N PHE A 23 22.53 45.60 13.29
CA PHE A 23 22.02 44.52 14.15
C PHE A 23 21.33 45.08 15.39
N ASN A 24 20.00 45.05 15.42
CA ASN A 24 19.23 45.36 16.62
C ASN A 24 18.68 44.05 17.22
N PRO A 25 19.14 43.63 18.41
CA PRO A 25 18.74 42.35 18.99
C PRO A 25 17.24 42.25 19.31
N PHE A 26 16.58 43.36 19.55
CA PHE A 26 15.12 43.35 19.80
C PHE A 26 14.30 43.12 18.52
N VAL A 27 14.80 43.61 17.37
CA VAL A 27 14.18 43.32 16.07
C VAL A 27 14.40 41.86 15.66
N ALA A 28 15.59 41.31 15.95
CA ALA A 28 15.88 39.90 15.72
C ALA A 28 14.98 38.97 16.54
N LEU A 29 14.72 39.30 17.80
CA LEU A 29 13.78 38.56 18.65
C LEU A 29 12.34 38.62 18.13
N GLY A 30 11.91 39.80 17.66
CA GLY A 30 10.59 39.99 17.06
C GLY A 30 10.41 39.16 15.78
N VAL A 31 11.41 39.12 14.90
CA VAL A 31 11.40 38.33 13.66
C VAL A 31 11.40 36.81 13.96
N MET A 32 12.18 36.37 14.95
CA MET A 32 12.15 34.97 15.42
C MET A 32 10.79 34.58 16.01
N ALA A 33 10.16 35.43 16.79
CA ALA A 33 8.86 35.19 17.39
C ALA A 33 7.76 35.09 16.29
N ILE A 34 7.80 35.98 15.30
CA ILE A 34 6.87 35.94 14.15
C ILE A 34 7.14 34.69 13.29
N GLY A 35 8.41 34.35 13.06
CA GLY A 35 8.79 33.14 12.34
C GLY A 35 8.30 31.87 13.03
N TRP A 36 8.40 31.79 14.37
CA TRP A 36 7.93 30.67 15.16
C TRP A 36 6.39 30.56 15.16
N LEU A 37 5.67 31.67 15.26
CA LEU A 37 4.22 31.74 15.13
C LEU A 37 3.78 31.30 13.72
N PHE A 38 4.52 31.70 12.68
CA PHE A 38 4.23 31.33 11.30
C PHE A 38 4.47 29.82 11.05
N MET A 39 5.55 29.25 11.60
CA MET A 39 5.80 27.79 11.53
C MET A 39 4.76 27.00 12.31
N ARG A 40 4.23 27.53 13.41
CA ARG A 40 3.17 26.89 14.18
C ARG A 40 1.82 26.88 13.45
N SER A 41 1.54 27.91 12.63
CA SER A 41 0.32 27.98 11.82
C SER A 41 0.43 27.17 10.53
N MET A 42 1.65 26.81 10.11
CA MET A 42 1.92 25.96 8.94
C MET A 42 2.09 24.48 9.29
N LYS A 43 1.87 24.06 10.54
CA LYS A 43 1.71 22.63 10.79
C LYS A 43 0.50 22.20 9.95
N PRO A 44 0.70 21.36 8.90
CA PRO A 44 -0.46 20.73 8.30
C PRO A 44 -1.18 20.03 9.43
N ASP A 45 -2.48 20.23 9.55
CA ASP A 45 -3.33 19.33 10.31
C ASP A 45 -3.01 17.96 9.77
N VAL A 46 -2.19 17.22 10.52
CA VAL A 46 -2.05 15.79 10.30
C VAL A 46 -3.47 15.31 10.53
N PRO A 47 -4.15 14.78 9.48
CA PRO A 47 -5.45 14.18 9.69
C PRO A 47 -5.26 13.24 10.87
N ASP A 48 -5.97 13.48 11.94
CA ASP A 48 -6.11 12.52 13.01
C ASP A 48 -6.75 11.31 12.35
N PHE A 49 -5.91 10.36 11.96
CA PHE A 49 -6.36 9.01 11.69
C PHE A 49 -6.70 8.44 13.06
N GLY A 50 -7.77 9.05 13.66
CA GLY A 50 -8.36 8.54 14.87
C GLY A 50 -8.39 7.03 14.70
N THR A 51 -7.96 6.34 15.71
CA THR A 51 -8.31 4.94 15.94
C THR A 51 -9.84 4.91 16.06
N ASN A 52 -10.51 5.18 14.93
CA ASN A 52 -11.86 4.79 14.78
C ASN A 52 -11.78 3.26 14.89
N ASP A 53 -12.21 2.75 16.02
CA ASP A 53 -12.78 1.42 16.11
C ASP A 53 -13.80 1.36 14.95
N PHE A 54 -13.29 0.94 13.77
CA PHE A 54 -14.18 0.54 12.70
C PHE A 54 -14.91 -0.64 13.31
N GLU A 55 -16.15 -0.37 13.71
CA GLU A 55 -17.09 -1.42 14.01
C GLU A 55 -16.90 -2.48 12.94
N GLU A 56 -16.47 -3.65 13.34
CA GLU A 56 -16.37 -4.84 12.51
C GLU A 56 -17.79 -5.26 12.09
N THR A 57 -18.45 -4.34 11.36
CA THR A 57 -19.77 -4.58 10.83
C THR A 57 -19.61 -5.52 9.66
N GLU A 58 -19.92 -6.78 9.87
CA GLU A 58 -20.38 -7.88 8.98
C GLU A 58 -19.96 -7.94 7.49
N ARG A 59 -19.11 -7.03 7.01
CA ARG A 59 -18.68 -6.96 5.61
C ARG A 59 -17.35 -7.63 5.34
N GLY A 60 -17.01 -8.71 6.05
CA GLY A 60 -15.73 -9.39 5.81
C GLY A 60 -14.53 -8.42 5.88
N ILE A 61 -13.33 -8.92 6.13
CA ILE A 61 -12.11 -8.11 6.19
C ILE A 61 -11.78 -7.61 4.77
N LEU A 62 -12.36 -6.47 4.37
CA LEU A 62 -12.16 -5.85 3.04
C LEU A 62 -10.98 -4.87 3.01
N VAL A 63 -10.44 -4.51 4.17
CA VAL A 63 -9.33 -3.57 4.30
C VAL A 63 -8.05 -4.31 4.65
N ASN A 64 -6.93 -3.93 4.04
CA ASN A 64 -5.64 -4.50 4.40
C ASN A 64 -5.25 -4.04 5.80
N LYS A 65 -5.22 -4.95 6.76
CA LYS A 65 -4.74 -4.69 8.13
C LYS A 65 -3.21 -4.82 8.16
N GLN A 66 -2.56 -3.98 8.96
CA GLN A 66 -1.18 -4.16 9.36
C GLN A 66 -1.18 -4.32 10.87
N SER A 67 -0.98 -5.54 11.36
CA SER A 67 -1.03 -5.84 12.78
C SER A 67 -0.10 -7.02 13.10
N ASN A 68 0.66 -6.89 14.17
CA ASN A 68 1.54 -7.96 14.67
C ASN A 68 0.75 -9.09 15.34
N ASN A 69 -0.53 -8.86 15.67
CA ASN A 69 -1.40 -9.79 16.39
C ASN A 69 -2.66 -10.16 15.57
N ALA A 70 -2.70 -9.88 14.27
CA ALA A 70 -3.84 -10.26 13.45
C ALA A 70 -3.92 -11.79 13.33
N CYS A 71 -5.06 -12.38 13.70
CA CYS A 71 -5.33 -13.76 13.40
C CYS A 71 -5.41 -13.98 11.89
N VAL A 72 -4.78 -15.04 11.38
CA VAL A 72 -4.92 -15.47 10.00
C VAL A 72 -6.24 -16.24 9.86
N PRO A 73 -7.19 -15.78 9.03
CA PRO A 73 -8.48 -16.46 8.90
C PRO A 73 -8.35 -17.78 8.13
N VAL A 74 -9.20 -18.74 8.44
CA VAL A 74 -9.45 -19.92 7.58
C VAL A 74 -10.63 -19.59 6.68
N ILE A 75 -10.46 -19.76 5.37
CA ILE A 75 -11.49 -19.41 4.39
C ILE A 75 -12.23 -20.67 3.94
N TYR A 76 -13.55 -20.66 4.10
CA TYR A 76 -14.46 -21.68 3.56
C TYR A 76 -15.40 -21.06 2.54
N GLY A 77 -15.69 -21.81 1.45
CA GLY A 77 -16.51 -21.33 0.35
C GLY A 77 -15.83 -20.21 -0.44
N GLU A 78 -16.62 -19.34 -1.05
CA GLU A 78 -16.14 -18.22 -1.87
C GLU A 78 -16.28 -16.90 -1.11
N ARG A 79 -15.18 -16.19 -0.95
CA ARG A 79 -15.13 -14.93 -0.21
C ARG A 79 -14.23 -13.90 -0.86
N LEU A 80 -14.61 -12.62 -0.75
CA LEU A 80 -13.73 -11.48 -1.02
C LEU A 80 -13.01 -11.11 0.29
N VAL A 81 -11.68 -11.13 0.30
CA VAL A 81 -10.85 -10.86 1.48
C VAL A 81 -9.80 -9.80 1.18
N GLY A 82 -9.58 -8.89 2.13
CA GLY A 82 -8.55 -7.85 2.03
C GLY A 82 -7.17 -8.29 2.52
N GLY A 83 -7.10 -9.32 3.37
CA GLY A 83 -5.86 -9.89 3.88
C GLY A 83 -5.09 -9.00 4.86
N THR A 84 -4.03 -9.58 5.42
CA THR A 84 -3.12 -8.91 6.35
C THR A 84 -1.77 -8.66 5.70
N ARG A 85 -1.30 -7.42 5.70
CA ARG A 85 0.05 -7.07 5.24
C ARG A 85 1.08 -7.52 6.27
N VAL A 86 1.89 -8.51 5.92
CA VAL A 86 2.95 -9.07 6.77
C VAL A 86 4.34 -8.56 6.39
N PHE A 87 4.46 -8.00 5.20
CA PHE A 87 5.69 -7.41 4.69
C PHE A 87 5.37 -6.23 3.77
N ILE A 88 6.13 -5.16 3.92
CA ILE A 88 6.07 -3.98 3.06
C ILE A 88 7.47 -3.36 3.00
N GLU A 89 7.97 -3.11 1.80
CA GLU A 89 9.27 -2.49 1.58
C GLU A 89 9.25 -1.74 0.25
N THR A 90 10.03 -0.66 0.17
CA THR A 90 10.25 0.08 -1.07
C THR A 90 11.65 -0.15 -1.59
N SER A 91 11.83 -0.12 -2.91
CA SER A 91 13.12 -0.29 -3.56
C SER A 91 13.18 0.46 -4.89
N GLY A 92 14.38 0.52 -5.47
CA GLY A 92 14.65 1.25 -6.70
C GLY A 92 15.03 2.71 -6.46
N THR A 93 15.46 3.40 -7.52
CA THR A 93 15.78 4.83 -7.46
C THR A 93 14.51 5.59 -7.08
N ASP A 94 14.60 6.48 -6.09
CA ASP A 94 13.49 7.28 -5.57
C ASP A 94 12.27 6.45 -5.09
N ASN A 95 12.53 5.23 -4.57
CA ASN A 95 11.48 4.31 -4.10
C ASN A 95 10.42 3.99 -5.17
N THR A 96 10.85 3.83 -6.41
CA THR A 96 9.97 3.57 -7.56
C THR A 96 9.10 2.32 -7.40
N TYR A 97 9.56 1.33 -6.64
CA TYR A 97 8.82 0.08 -6.43
C TYR A 97 8.40 -0.08 -4.97
N LEU A 98 7.13 -0.48 -4.79
CA LEU A 98 6.58 -0.91 -3.51
C LEU A 98 6.34 -2.42 -3.56
N TYR A 99 6.90 -3.14 -2.60
CA TYR A 99 6.74 -4.58 -2.44
C TYR A 99 5.88 -4.89 -1.24
N VAL A 100 4.95 -5.81 -1.40
CA VAL A 100 4.00 -6.19 -0.35
C VAL A 100 3.82 -7.71 -0.33
N ALA A 101 3.89 -8.33 0.85
CA ALA A 101 3.33 -9.66 1.07
C ALA A 101 2.02 -9.53 1.83
N LEU A 102 0.95 -10.04 1.25
CA LEU A 102 -0.40 -9.98 1.77
C LEU A 102 -0.92 -11.38 2.06
N VAL A 103 -1.07 -11.73 3.33
CA VAL A 103 -1.64 -13.00 3.78
C VAL A 103 -3.16 -12.95 3.66
N LEU A 104 -3.73 -13.91 2.97
CA LEU A 104 -5.18 -14.03 2.76
C LEU A 104 -5.82 -14.99 3.75
N GLY A 105 -5.20 -16.14 3.99
CA GLY A 105 -5.76 -17.16 4.87
C GLY A 105 -4.79 -18.28 5.21
N GLU A 106 -5.14 -19.07 6.22
CA GLU A 106 -4.42 -20.26 6.63
C GLU A 106 -4.91 -21.50 5.86
N GLY A 107 -3.95 -22.33 5.49
CA GLY A 107 -4.17 -23.59 4.77
C GLY A 107 -4.28 -23.40 3.27
N GLU A 108 -4.37 -24.55 2.59
CA GLU A 108 -4.47 -24.59 1.15
C GLU A 108 -5.88 -24.19 0.68
N VAL A 109 -5.94 -23.24 -0.25
CA VAL A 109 -7.17 -22.80 -0.91
C VAL A 109 -7.30 -23.40 -2.31
N ASN A 110 -8.53 -23.50 -2.79
CA ASN A 110 -8.81 -24.09 -4.11
C ASN A 110 -8.32 -23.18 -5.26
N SER A 111 -8.60 -21.88 -5.19
CA SER A 111 -8.18 -20.89 -6.20
C SER A 111 -8.30 -19.45 -5.69
N ILE A 112 -7.55 -18.58 -6.36
CA ILE A 112 -7.73 -17.13 -6.27
C ILE A 112 -8.25 -16.70 -7.65
N GLU A 113 -9.49 -16.18 -7.71
CA GLU A 113 -10.18 -15.94 -8.99
C GLU A 113 -10.03 -14.51 -9.48
N GLN A 114 -10.05 -13.54 -8.56
CA GLN A 114 -10.06 -12.14 -8.91
C GLN A 114 -9.25 -11.34 -7.89
N ILE A 115 -8.51 -10.37 -8.39
CA ILE A 115 -7.84 -9.36 -7.56
C ILE A 115 -8.48 -8.01 -7.84
N ARG A 116 -8.67 -7.25 -6.78
CA ARG A 116 -9.05 -5.83 -6.86
C ARG A 116 -7.98 -4.99 -6.19
N VAL A 117 -7.70 -3.87 -6.79
CA VAL A 117 -6.81 -2.85 -6.26
C VAL A 117 -7.58 -1.53 -6.27
N ASP A 118 -7.72 -0.91 -5.10
CA ASP A 118 -8.53 0.30 -4.91
C ASP A 118 -9.93 0.17 -5.52
N ASP A 119 -10.60 -0.96 -5.20
CA ASP A 119 -11.92 -1.38 -5.67
C ASP A 119 -12.05 -1.64 -7.18
N LYS A 120 -10.98 -1.47 -7.96
CA LYS A 120 -10.95 -1.78 -9.39
C LYS A 120 -10.46 -3.21 -9.61
N VAL A 121 -11.15 -3.95 -10.47
CA VAL A 121 -10.73 -5.29 -10.89
C VAL A 121 -9.47 -5.17 -11.74
N VAL A 122 -8.46 -5.99 -11.42
CA VAL A 122 -7.22 -6.06 -12.18
C VAL A 122 -7.31 -7.23 -13.17
N THR A 123 -7.01 -6.96 -14.43
CA THR A 123 -6.89 -7.98 -15.47
C THR A 123 -5.42 -8.33 -15.66
N PHE A 124 -5.06 -9.61 -15.49
CA PHE A 124 -3.71 -10.10 -15.68
C PHE A 124 -3.53 -10.76 -17.06
N ASP A 125 -2.29 -10.97 -17.45
CA ASP A 125 -1.86 -11.63 -18.69
C ASP A 125 -2.16 -13.13 -18.71
N GLY A 126 -2.74 -13.67 -17.66
CA GLY A 126 -3.18 -15.06 -17.54
C GLY A 126 -3.79 -15.38 -16.19
N ALA A 127 -4.21 -16.63 -16.01
CA ALA A 127 -4.82 -17.11 -14.78
C ALA A 127 -3.82 -17.06 -13.60
N LEU A 128 -4.31 -16.74 -12.41
CA LEU A 128 -3.53 -16.77 -11.17
C LEU A 128 -3.36 -18.21 -10.70
N THR A 129 -2.23 -18.81 -11.07
CA THR A 129 -1.87 -20.17 -10.66
C THR A 129 -0.80 -20.13 -9.58
N HIS A 130 -0.72 -21.18 -8.77
CA HIS A 130 0.23 -21.29 -7.67
C HIS A 130 1.68 -21.03 -8.14
N GLY A 131 2.36 -20.11 -7.46
CA GLY A 131 3.77 -19.79 -7.69
C GLY A 131 4.10 -19.09 -9.01
N THR A 132 3.12 -18.84 -9.88
CA THR A 132 3.35 -18.20 -11.17
C THR A 132 3.27 -16.68 -11.03
N VAL A 133 4.27 -15.99 -11.58
CA VAL A 133 4.27 -14.52 -11.67
C VAL A 133 3.37 -14.09 -12.82
N ARG A 134 2.55 -13.08 -12.56
CA ARG A 134 1.67 -12.45 -13.55
C ARG A 134 1.84 -10.93 -13.54
N GLU A 135 1.64 -10.32 -14.68
CA GLU A 135 1.63 -8.88 -14.86
C GLU A 135 0.26 -8.42 -15.33
N VAL A 136 -0.01 -7.14 -15.17
CA VAL A 136 -1.26 -6.55 -15.70
C VAL A 136 -1.26 -6.67 -17.21
N ALA A 137 -2.36 -7.16 -17.75
CA ALA A 137 -2.58 -7.27 -19.18
C ALA A 137 -2.62 -5.88 -19.84
N SER A 138 -2.13 -5.79 -21.07
CA SER A 138 -2.14 -4.53 -21.85
C SER A 138 -3.55 -4.00 -22.13
N SER A 139 -4.57 -4.84 -21.98
CA SER A 139 -5.98 -4.47 -22.09
C SER A 139 -6.55 -3.75 -20.86
N ASP A 140 -5.84 -3.77 -19.73
CA ASP A 140 -6.26 -3.11 -18.48
C ASP A 140 -5.88 -1.63 -18.50
N SER A 141 -6.83 -0.76 -18.78
CA SER A 141 -6.59 0.69 -18.87
C SER A 141 -6.35 1.38 -17.52
N ASN A 142 -6.64 0.71 -16.38
CA ASN A 142 -6.45 1.30 -15.06
C ASN A 142 -5.00 1.16 -14.57
N PHE A 143 -4.38 0.00 -14.81
CA PHE A 143 -3.09 -0.38 -14.25
C PHE A 143 -2.01 -0.68 -15.29
N TYR A 144 -2.34 -0.59 -16.57
CA TYR A 144 -1.40 -0.64 -17.68
C TYR A 144 -1.35 0.73 -18.37
N LYS A 145 -0.29 1.48 -18.17
CA LYS A 145 -0.08 2.81 -18.75
C LYS A 145 1.34 2.95 -19.29
N ASP A 146 1.51 3.80 -20.27
CA ASP A 146 2.81 4.09 -20.91
C ASP A 146 3.56 2.82 -21.34
N SER A 147 2.82 1.86 -21.92
CA SER A 147 3.32 0.55 -22.32
C SER A 147 3.98 -0.23 -21.17
N THR A 148 3.57 0.04 -19.93
CA THR A 148 4.14 -0.59 -18.73
C THR A 148 3.04 -1.13 -17.82
N SER A 149 3.25 -2.36 -17.32
CA SER A 149 2.48 -2.93 -16.21
C SER A 149 2.91 -2.27 -14.89
N HIS A 150 1.94 -1.74 -14.15
CA HIS A 150 2.18 -1.12 -12.85
C HIS A 150 2.02 -2.09 -11.67
N ILE A 151 1.51 -3.30 -11.91
CA ILE A 151 1.33 -4.33 -10.89
C ILE A 151 1.91 -5.65 -11.39
N GLN A 152 2.78 -6.26 -10.59
CA GLN A 152 3.22 -7.63 -10.75
C GLN A 152 2.77 -8.43 -9.52
N ILE A 153 2.25 -9.63 -9.74
CA ILE A 153 1.70 -10.49 -8.70
C ILE A 153 2.23 -11.90 -8.81
N GLN A 154 2.43 -12.54 -7.67
CA GLN A 154 2.66 -13.97 -7.57
C GLN A 154 1.74 -14.52 -6.48
N ALA A 155 0.86 -15.44 -6.85
CA ALA A 155 -0.13 -16.01 -5.95
C ALA A 155 0.36 -17.35 -5.38
N PHE A 156 0.23 -17.51 -4.07
CA PHE A 156 0.54 -18.76 -3.36
C PHE A 156 -0.72 -19.29 -2.70
N MET A 157 -1.05 -20.53 -3.03
CA MET A 157 -2.32 -21.14 -2.59
C MET A 157 -2.29 -21.73 -1.19
N GLY A 158 -1.15 -21.67 -0.48
CA GLY A 158 -1.01 -22.19 0.88
C GLY A 158 -0.61 -23.65 0.94
N THR A 159 0.12 -24.17 -0.04
CA THR A 159 0.64 -25.53 -0.02
C THR A 159 1.83 -25.67 0.94
N ASP A 160 2.08 -26.88 1.45
CA ASP A 160 3.18 -27.14 2.40
C ASP A 160 4.57 -27.16 1.72
N ASP A 161 4.61 -27.30 0.42
CA ASP A 161 5.84 -27.38 -0.40
C ASP A 161 6.22 -26.05 -1.08
N GLN A 162 5.40 -24.99 -0.88
CA GLN A 162 5.64 -23.72 -1.54
C GLN A 162 7.02 -23.13 -1.25
N VAL A 163 7.57 -22.47 -2.26
CA VAL A 163 8.89 -21.84 -2.25
C VAL A 163 8.79 -20.34 -1.93
N ALA A 164 9.93 -19.69 -1.70
CA ALA A 164 9.96 -18.25 -1.53
C ALA A 164 9.56 -17.54 -2.83
N SER A 165 8.87 -16.40 -2.68
CA SER A 165 8.42 -15.60 -3.83
C SER A 165 9.58 -15.03 -4.62
N SER A 166 9.59 -15.28 -5.93
CA SER A 166 10.56 -14.68 -6.86
C SER A 166 10.32 -13.18 -7.07
N VAL A 167 9.13 -12.67 -6.76
CA VAL A 167 8.82 -11.24 -6.79
C VAL A 167 9.49 -10.51 -5.62
N LEU A 168 9.60 -11.15 -4.44
CA LEU A 168 10.14 -10.54 -3.23
C LEU A 168 11.62 -10.86 -2.98
N THR A 169 12.12 -12.00 -3.46
CA THR A 169 13.54 -12.40 -3.26
C THR A 169 14.61 -11.44 -3.80
N PRO A 170 14.34 -10.51 -4.74
CA PRO A 170 15.30 -9.46 -5.09
C PRO A 170 15.61 -8.50 -3.93
N LEU A 171 14.76 -8.47 -2.89
CA LEU A 171 14.97 -7.67 -1.70
C LEU A 171 15.86 -8.42 -0.69
N SER A 172 16.83 -7.74 -0.11
CA SER A 172 17.75 -8.34 0.88
C SER A 172 17.05 -8.80 2.16
N SER A 173 15.91 -8.20 2.48
CA SER A 173 15.06 -8.49 3.65
C SER A 173 14.17 -9.73 3.47
N TRP A 174 14.00 -10.22 2.22
CA TRP A 174 13.20 -11.40 1.90
C TRP A 174 14.07 -12.53 1.34
N GLY A 175 14.56 -13.39 2.22
CA GLY A 175 15.43 -14.51 1.84
C GLY A 175 14.65 -15.75 1.40
N SER A 176 15.39 -16.76 0.90
CA SER A 176 14.85 -18.05 0.44
C SER A 176 14.09 -18.86 1.52
N ASN A 177 14.26 -18.50 2.78
CA ASN A 177 13.58 -19.15 3.90
C ASN A 177 12.16 -18.57 4.16
N HIS A 178 11.83 -17.40 3.60
CA HIS A 178 10.51 -16.79 3.73
C HIS A 178 9.52 -17.43 2.76
N ARG A 179 9.08 -18.65 3.07
CA ARG A 179 8.23 -19.48 2.19
C ARG A 179 6.76 -19.41 2.53
N LEU A 180 6.40 -19.02 3.76
CA LEU A 180 5.03 -18.98 4.29
C LEU A 180 4.22 -20.26 4.01
N ARG A 181 4.84 -21.43 4.20
CA ARG A 181 4.21 -22.74 3.95
C ARG A 181 2.92 -22.88 4.74
N GLY A 182 1.91 -23.49 4.14
CA GLY A 182 0.60 -23.61 4.76
C GLY A 182 -0.20 -22.31 4.81
N ILE A 183 0.29 -21.21 4.22
CA ILE A 183 -0.37 -19.90 4.23
C ILE A 183 -0.66 -19.45 2.79
N CYS A 184 -1.92 -19.16 2.52
CA CYS A 184 -2.35 -18.55 1.27
C CYS A 184 -1.98 -17.06 1.30
N TYR A 185 -1.16 -16.59 0.35
CA TYR A 185 -0.73 -15.21 0.29
C TYR A 185 -0.47 -14.71 -1.13
N LEU A 186 -0.42 -13.40 -1.28
CA LEU A 186 -0.01 -12.70 -2.49
C LEU A 186 1.32 -12.00 -2.26
N ALA A 187 2.25 -12.18 -3.17
CA ALA A 187 3.44 -11.35 -3.30
C ALA A 187 3.21 -10.35 -4.43
N LEU A 188 3.31 -9.08 -4.12
CA LEU A 188 2.94 -7.98 -4.99
C LEU A 188 4.13 -7.02 -5.16
N ARG A 189 4.33 -6.54 -6.36
CA ARG A 189 5.22 -5.42 -6.67
C ARG A 189 4.42 -4.37 -7.43
N PHE A 190 4.36 -3.17 -6.89
CA PHE A 190 3.76 -2.00 -7.53
C PHE A 190 4.87 -1.10 -8.08
N LYS A 191 4.80 -0.73 -9.35
CA LYS A 191 5.61 0.33 -9.92
C LYS A 191 4.86 1.64 -9.72
N TRP A 192 5.42 2.52 -8.87
CA TRP A 192 4.74 3.76 -8.50
C TRP A 192 4.51 4.67 -9.70
N ASN A 193 3.31 5.19 -9.81
CA ASN A 193 2.91 6.23 -10.73
C ASN A 193 1.74 7.00 -10.11
N GLN A 194 1.86 8.31 -9.98
CA GLN A 194 0.83 9.17 -9.36
C GLN A 194 -0.50 9.17 -10.13
N ASP A 195 -0.46 8.93 -11.45
CA ASP A 195 -1.67 8.83 -12.27
C ASP A 195 -2.42 7.49 -12.11
N VAL A 196 -1.77 6.52 -11.46
CA VAL A 196 -2.33 5.17 -11.23
C VAL A 196 -2.72 4.98 -9.77
N PHE A 197 -1.86 5.41 -8.83
CA PHE A 197 -2.05 5.18 -7.39
C PHE A 197 -2.09 6.50 -6.63
N GLY A 198 -3.16 6.72 -5.88
CA GLY A 198 -3.30 7.89 -5.00
C GLY A 198 -2.61 7.74 -3.64
N GLY A 199 -2.16 6.54 -3.29
CA GLY A 199 -1.53 6.18 -2.01
C GLY A 199 -1.12 4.72 -1.98
N ILE A 200 -0.86 4.15 -0.79
CA ILE A 200 -0.59 2.71 -0.66
C ILE A 200 -1.83 1.94 -1.09
N PRO A 201 -1.75 1.09 -2.15
CA PRO A 201 -2.93 0.43 -2.71
C PRO A 201 -3.61 -0.50 -1.71
N VAL A 202 -4.94 -0.50 -1.70
CA VAL A 202 -5.76 -1.47 -0.97
C VAL A 202 -6.02 -2.65 -1.89
N VAL A 203 -5.58 -3.84 -1.49
CA VAL A 203 -5.70 -5.06 -2.30
C VAL A 203 -6.74 -5.99 -1.70
N GLN A 204 -7.62 -6.49 -2.54
CA GLN A 204 -8.64 -7.47 -2.18
C GLN A 204 -8.55 -8.66 -3.15
N ALA A 205 -8.76 -9.87 -2.64
CA ALA A 205 -8.74 -11.08 -3.41
C ALA A 205 -10.06 -11.86 -3.25
N LYS A 206 -10.65 -12.28 -4.36
CA LYS A 206 -11.76 -13.23 -4.36
C LYS A 206 -11.18 -14.64 -4.33
N VAL A 207 -11.36 -15.31 -3.20
CA VAL A 207 -10.74 -16.60 -2.90
C VAL A 207 -11.83 -17.67 -2.84
N LYS A 208 -11.61 -18.78 -3.51
CA LYS A 208 -12.29 -20.06 -3.23
C LYS A 208 -11.49 -20.81 -2.20
N GLY A 209 -12.00 -20.81 -0.98
CA GLY A 209 -11.34 -21.36 0.19
C GLY A 209 -11.16 -22.87 0.17
N LYS A 210 -10.94 -23.43 1.33
CA LYS A 210 -10.62 -24.84 1.54
C LYS A 210 -11.73 -25.77 1.02
N LYS A 211 -11.33 -26.79 0.26
CA LYS A 211 -12.25 -27.85 -0.18
C LYS A 211 -12.66 -28.69 1.02
N ILE A 212 -13.95 -28.84 1.24
CA ILE A 212 -14.49 -29.86 2.15
C ILE A 212 -14.53 -31.16 1.38
N VAL A 213 -13.66 -32.09 1.72
CA VAL A 213 -13.71 -33.45 1.14
C VAL A 213 -14.76 -34.23 1.92
N THR A 214 -15.84 -34.63 1.28
CA THR A 214 -16.75 -35.64 1.82
C THR A 214 -16.01 -36.98 1.77
N LEU A 215 -15.75 -37.57 2.93
CA LEU A 215 -15.29 -38.94 2.99
C LEU A 215 -16.40 -39.80 2.36
N ALA A 216 -16.10 -40.45 1.26
CA ALA A 216 -16.99 -41.45 0.70
C ALA A 216 -17.05 -42.58 1.74
N SER A 217 -18.28 -42.87 2.22
CA SER A 217 -18.59 -44.00 3.11
C SER A 217 -18.47 -45.32 2.35
#